data_7cd8f836ea4cac5fb27483e1f47ce07d
#
_entry.id   7cd8f836ea4cac5fb27483e1f47ce07d
#
_cell.length_a   1.000
_cell.length_b   1.000
_cell.length_c   1.000
_cell.angle_alpha   90.00
_cell.angle_beta   90.00
_cell.angle_gamma   90.00
#
_symmetry.space_group_name_H-M   'P 1'
#
loop_
_entity.id
_entity.type
_entity.pdbx_description
1 polymer ?
#
loop_
_entity_poly.entity_id
_entity_poly.type
_entity_poly.pdbx_seq_one_letter_code
_entity_poly.pdbx_strand_id
1 'polypeptide(L)'
;MNYSYFPGCTLRTKGAQLDRAGRLAAEKLGFSLCEIPEWQCCGAVYPQSNDEIATRLSSVRALMAARDAGQPLVSLCSACHHVLKRVNGDMQHNEDIRVKVNNYLKPETPYEGETKVLHYLEVLRDEIGWDAVKAAVVKPLTGRKI
;
A
#
# COMPACT_ATOMS: atom_id res chain seq x y z
N MET A 1 -9.09 -12.42 -6.69
CA MET A 1 -7.93 -12.12 -5.83
C MET A 1 -8.27 -10.98 -4.90
N ASN A 2 -7.85 -11.03 -3.63
CA ASN A 2 -8.11 -9.98 -2.64
C ASN A 2 -6.79 -9.38 -2.19
N TYR A 3 -6.78 -8.06 -2.07
CA TYR A 3 -5.63 -7.29 -1.60
C TYR A 3 -6.04 -6.39 -0.44
N SER A 4 -5.25 -6.33 0.60
CA SER A 4 -5.34 -5.27 1.60
C SER A 4 -4.98 -3.94 0.94
N TYR A 5 -5.76 -2.90 1.18
CA TYR A 5 -5.63 -1.63 0.48
C TYR A 5 -5.33 -0.48 1.43
N PHE A 6 -4.26 0.25 1.12
CA PHE A 6 -3.87 1.48 1.81
C PHE A 6 -4.18 2.69 0.91
N PRO A 7 -5.28 3.43 1.15
CA PRO A 7 -5.63 4.58 0.32
C PRO A 7 -4.67 5.77 0.53
N GLY A 8 -4.31 6.04 1.76
CA GLY A 8 -3.53 7.22 2.13
C GLY A 8 -4.34 8.51 2.12
N CYS A 9 -3.77 9.57 2.72
CA CYS A 9 -4.47 10.84 2.96
C CYS A 9 -4.89 11.57 1.68
N THR A 10 -4.06 11.56 0.63
CA THR A 10 -4.36 12.25 -0.63
C THR A 10 -5.55 11.64 -1.36
N LEU A 11 -5.64 10.31 -1.42
CA LEU A 11 -6.75 9.63 -2.09
C LEU A 11 -8.06 9.73 -1.30
N ARG A 12 -7.98 9.95 0.00
CA ARG A 12 -9.16 10.23 0.84
C ARG A 12 -9.65 11.68 0.75
N THR A 13 -8.88 12.56 0.14
CA THR A 13 -9.22 13.99 0.03
C THR A 13 -9.21 14.44 -1.43
N LYS A 14 -8.14 15.08 -1.86
CA LYS A 14 -8.00 15.69 -3.20
C LYS A 14 -8.01 14.66 -4.34
N GLY A 15 -7.55 13.43 -4.09
CA GLY A 15 -7.47 12.33 -5.05
C GLY A 15 -8.64 11.34 -5.00
N ALA A 16 -9.77 11.68 -4.37
CA ALA A 16 -10.90 10.75 -4.20
C ALA A 16 -11.46 10.20 -5.51
N GLN A 17 -11.39 10.97 -6.59
CA GLN A 17 -11.82 10.49 -7.92
C GLN A 17 -10.89 9.38 -8.44
N LEU A 18 -9.58 9.49 -8.20
CA LEU A 18 -8.62 8.45 -8.56
C LEU A 18 -8.83 7.18 -7.72
N ASP A 19 -9.07 7.32 -6.41
CA ASP A 19 -9.41 6.19 -5.54
C ASP A 19 -10.64 5.43 -6.06
N ARG A 20 -11.72 6.17 -6.35
CA ARG A 20 -12.96 5.59 -6.89
C ARG A 20 -12.72 4.89 -8.23
N ALA A 21 -11.99 5.54 -9.15
CA ALA A 21 -11.68 4.96 -10.45
C ALA A 21 -10.84 3.68 -10.32
N GLY A 22 -9.83 3.68 -9.44
CA GLY A 22 -9.00 2.53 -9.17
C GLY A 22 -9.78 1.33 -8.61
N ARG A 23 -10.70 1.58 -7.66
CA ARG A 23 -11.56 0.52 -7.11
C ARG A 23 -12.51 -0.07 -8.15
N LEU A 24 -13.16 0.77 -8.95
CA LEU A 24 -14.04 0.33 -10.03
C LEU A 24 -13.28 -0.45 -11.12
N ALA A 25 -12.08 -0.02 -11.45
CA ALA A 25 -11.23 -0.74 -12.40
C ALA A 25 -10.79 -2.11 -11.84
N ALA A 26 -10.43 -2.17 -10.55
CA ALA A 26 -10.11 -3.42 -9.88
C ALA A 26 -11.25 -4.44 -9.96
N GLU A 27 -12.48 -4.01 -9.62
CA GLU A 27 -13.67 -4.85 -9.73
C GLU A 27 -13.90 -5.37 -11.16
N LYS A 28 -13.73 -4.52 -12.17
CA LYS A 28 -13.86 -4.90 -13.58
C LYS A 28 -12.78 -5.89 -14.04
N LEU A 29 -11.60 -5.83 -13.43
CA LEU A 29 -10.48 -6.73 -13.69
C LEU A 29 -10.49 -8.00 -12.80
N GLY A 30 -11.52 -8.16 -11.97
CA GLY A 30 -11.74 -9.39 -11.19
C GLY A 30 -10.92 -9.48 -9.89
N PHE A 31 -10.48 -8.35 -9.33
CA PHE A 31 -9.83 -8.32 -8.02
C PHE A 31 -10.43 -7.26 -7.08
N SER A 32 -10.28 -7.45 -5.78
CA SER A 32 -10.85 -6.60 -4.75
C SER A 32 -9.78 -5.87 -3.96
N LEU A 33 -10.06 -4.60 -3.65
CA LEU A 33 -9.25 -3.77 -2.76
C LEU A 33 -9.96 -3.62 -1.42
N CYS A 34 -9.55 -4.41 -0.43
CA CYS A 34 -10.08 -4.40 0.92
C CYS A 34 -9.34 -3.36 1.76
N GLU A 35 -9.97 -2.24 2.05
CA GLU A 35 -9.32 -1.20 2.85
C GLU A 35 -8.98 -1.70 4.24
N ILE A 36 -7.73 -1.51 4.66
CA ILE A 36 -7.30 -1.86 6.02
C ILE A 36 -7.96 -0.93 7.03
N PRO A 37 -8.36 -1.45 8.20
CA PRO A 37 -8.94 -0.61 9.26
C PRO A 37 -7.90 0.34 9.87
N GLU A 38 -8.37 1.45 10.40
CA GLU A 38 -7.59 2.38 11.25
C GLU A 38 -6.22 2.81 10.71
N TRP A 39 -6.08 2.89 9.39
CA TRP A 39 -4.83 3.35 8.80
C TRP A 39 -4.56 4.84 9.13
N GLN A 40 -3.31 5.17 9.28
CA GLN A 40 -2.83 6.54 9.50
C GLN A 40 -1.99 6.99 8.29
N CYS A 41 -1.80 8.31 8.15
CA CYS A 41 -0.95 8.85 7.08
C CYS A 41 0.46 8.22 7.13
N CYS A 42 1.00 7.87 5.96
CA CYS A 42 2.36 7.32 5.85
C CYS A 42 3.47 8.34 6.18
N GLY A 43 3.13 9.63 6.26
CA GLY A 43 4.07 10.69 6.63
C GLY A 43 5.01 11.16 5.51
N ALA A 44 4.82 10.73 4.26
CA ALA A 44 5.76 11.03 3.16
C ALA A 44 5.97 12.51 2.85
N VAL A 45 4.97 13.35 3.16
CA VAL A 45 5.04 14.80 2.91
C VAL A 45 5.55 15.60 4.11
N TYR A 46 5.77 14.95 5.25
CA TYR A 46 6.33 15.60 6.43
C TYR A 46 7.82 15.28 6.55
N PRO A 47 8.67 16.25 6.91
CA PRO A 47 10.05 15.95 7.26
C PRO A 47 10.04 14.84 8.30
N GLN A 48 10.74 13.76 8.02
CA GLN A 48 10.97 12.70 8.99
C GLN A 48 11.84 13.30 10.09
N SER A 49 11.17 13.89 11.07
CA SER A 49 11.86 14.57 12.14
C SER A 49 12.57 13.57 13.07
N ASN A 50 13.18 14.04 14.08
CA ASN A 50 14.18 13.44 14.92
C ASN A 50 13.88 12.07 15.56
N ASP A 51 12.66 11.51 15.41
CA ASP A 51 12.33 10.20 15.97
C ASP A 51 12.18 9.15 14.85
N GLU A 52 13.23 8.36 14.71
CA GLU A 52 13.32 7.30 13.72
C GLU A 52 12.29 6.19 13.92
N ILE A 53 11.91 5.90 15.15
CA ILE A 53 10.95 4.83 15.48
C ILE A 53 9.52 5.33 15.28
N ALA A 54 9.16 6.47 15.85
CA ALA A 54 7.82 7.04 15.76
C ALA A 54 7.33 7.20 14.31
N THR A 55 8.23 7.60 13.40
CA THR A 55 7.91 7.78 11.98
C THR A 55 7.54 6.50 11.24
N ARG A 56 7.86 5.33 11.79
CA ARG A 56 7.58 4.02 11.19
C ARG A 56 6.32 3.37 11.73
N LEU A 57 5.84 3.75 12.90
CA LEU A 57 4.78 3.03 13.62
C LEU A 57 3.48 2.92 12.82
N SER A 58 3.04 4.00 12.17
CA SER A 58 1.81 3.99 11.37
C SER A 58 1.90 3.04 10.18
N SER A 59 3.05 3.04 9.50
CA SER A 59 3.30 2.14 8.38
C SER A 59 3.39 0.67 8.82
N VAL A 60 4.05 0.40 9.95
CA VAL A 60 4.14 -0.98 10.48
C VAL A 60 2.76 -1.49 10.91
N ARG A 61 1.90 -0.67 11.54
CA ARG A 61 0.52 -1.06 11.82
C ARG A 61 -0.25 -1.46 10.56
N ALA A 62 -0.11 -0.69 9.48
CA ALA A 62 -0.74 -0.99 8.21
C ALA A 62 -0.22 -2.30 7.58
N LEU A 63 1.09 -2.53 7.66
CA LEU A 63 1.73 -3.75 7.18
C LEU A 63 1.30 -4.98 7.99
N MET A 64 1.23 -4.85 9.32
CA MET A 64 0.72 -5.90 10.21
C MET A 64 -0.74 -6.25 9.89
N ALA A 65 -1.61 -5.26 9.71
CA ALA A 65 -3.01 -5.51 9.35
C ALA A 65 -3.16 -6.30 8.04
N ALA A 66 -2.30 -6.04 7.05
CA ALA A 66 -2.28 -6.81 5.81
C ALA A 66 -1.75 -8.24 6.01
N ARG A 67 -0.69 -8.41 6.83
CA ARG A 67 -0.17 -9.72 7.23
C ARG A 67 -1.26 -10.56 7.89
N ASP A 68 -1.95 -9.98 8.87
CA ASP A 68 -2.96 -10.66 9.66
C ASP A 68 -4.19 -11.04 8.82
N ALA A 69 -4.45 -10.28 7.75
CA ALA A 69 -5.44 -10.63 6.72
C ALA A 69 -4.93 -11.68 5.71
N GLY A 70 -3.65 -12.07 5.77
CA GLY A 70 -3.03 -12.99 4.80
C GLY A 70 -2.98 -12.44 3.38
N GLN A 71 -2.89 -11.12 3.21
CA GLN A 71 -2.99 -10.44 1.91
C GLN A 71 -1.80 -9.53 1.65
N PRO A 72 -1.36 -9.38 0.38
CA PRO A 72 -0.44 -8.31 0.00
C PRO A 72 -1.08 -6.94 0.25
N LEU A 73 -0.27 -5.94 0.62
CA LEU A 73 -0.69 -4.56 0.80
C LEU A 73 -0.51 -3.76 -0.49
N VAL A 74 -1.59 -3.18 -0.99
CA VAL A 74 -1.61 -2.39 -2.24
C VAL A 74 -1.90 -0.93 -1.95
N SER A 75 -1.23 -0.03 -2.66
CA SER A 75 -1.54 1.41 -2.68
C SER A 75 -1.52 1.96 -4.10
N LEU A 76 -2.43 2.90 -4.41
CA LEU A 76 -2.42 3.68 -5.66
C LEU A 76 -1.48 4.90 -5.57
N CYS A 77 -1.14 5.33 -4.37
CA CYS A 77 -0.27 6.48 -4.16
C CYS A 77 1.20 6.05 -4.17
N SER A 78 1.98 6.54 -5.15
CA SER A 78 3.41 6.21 -5.27
C SER A 78 4.23 6.62 -4.04
N ALA A 79 3.90 7.76 -3.40
CA ALA A 79 4.56 8.20 -2.17
C ALA A 79 4.27 7.24 -1.01
N CYS A 80 3.00 6.82 -0.84
CA CYS A 80 2.63 5.84 0.18
C CYS A 80 3.29 4.48 -0.07
N HIS A 81 3.27 4.01 -1.32
CA HIS A 81 3.95 2.78 -1.71
C HIS A 81 5.44 2.82 -1.37
N HIS A 82 6.13 3.93 -1.73
CA HIS A 82 7.55 4.10 -1.42
C HIS A 82 7.82 4.02 0.08
N VAL A 83 7.05 4.73 0.91
CA VAL A 83 7.24 4.72 2.37
C VAL A 83 6.97 3.35 2.95
N LEU A 84 5.84 2.72 2.60
CA LEU A 84 5.48 1.39 3.08
C LEU A 84 6.54 0.35 2.71
N LYS A 85 7.01 0.37 1.46
CA LYS A 85 8.04 -0.56 0.98
C LYS A 85 9.38 -0.35 1.69
N ARG A 86 9.79 0.91 1.90
CA ARG A 86 11.01 1.24 2.63
C ARG A 86 10.92 0.80 4.09
N VAL A 87 9.83 1.13 4.79
CA VAL A 87 9.63 0.73 6.18
C VAL A 87 9.59 -0.79 6.32
N ASN A 88 8.95 -1.48 5.38
CA ASN A 88 8.97 -2.95 5.34
C ASN A 88 10.40 -3.50 5.20
N GLY A 89 11.20 -2.90 4.32
CA GLY A 89 12.62 -3.24 4.17
C GLY A 89 13.44 -2.97 5.44
N ASP A 90 13.17 -1.85 6.14
CA ASP A 90 13.81 -1.57 7.42
C ASP A 90 13.50 -2.66 8.46
N MET A 91 12.25 -3.14 8.50
CA MET A 91 11.85 -4.25 9.40
C MET A 91 12.53 -5.57 9.02
N GLN A 92 12.84 -5.81 7.75
CA GLN A 92 13.55 -7.00 7.29
C GLN A 92 15.05 -6.97 7.61
N HIS A 93 15.68 -5.81 7.37
CA HIS A 93 17.14 -5.73 7.29
C HIS A 93 17.81 -4.97 8.44
N ASN A 94 17.04 -4.27 9.28
CA ASN A 94 17.57 -3.53 10.42
C ASN A 94 17.00 -4.07 11.73
N GLU A 95 17.81 -4.88 12.43
CA GLU A 95 17.42 -5.53 13.68
C GLU A 95 17.11 -4.51 14.79
N ASP A 96 17.89 -3.46 14.92
CA ASP A 96 17.69 -2.42 15.94
C ASP A 96 16.33 -1.73 15.79
N ILE A 97 15.98 -1.33 14.56
CA ILE A 97 14.68 -0.75 14.24
C ILE A 97 13.56 -1.76 14.52
N ARG A 98 13.71 -3.00 14.03
CA ARG A 98 12.70 -4.06 14.21
C ARG A 98 12.41 -4.32 15.69
N VAL A 99 13.44 -4.46 16.51
CA VAL A 99 13.31 -4.70 17.95
C VAL A 99 12.62 -3.51 18.63
N LYS A 100 13.05 -2.28 18.37
CA LYS A 100 12.47 -1.07 18.96
C LYS A 100 11.00 -0.88 18.58
N VAL A 101 10.67 -1.04 17.29
CA VAL A 101 9.29 -0.93 16.79
C VAL A 101 8.38 -1.99 17.41
N ASN A 102 8.81 -3.26 17.42
CA ASN A 102 8.02 -4.34 18.04
C ASN A 102 7.86 -4.15 19.54
N ASN A 103 8.90 -3.70 20.25
CA ASN A 103 8.81 -3.39 21.67
C ASN A 103 7.82 -2.26 21.98
N TYR A 104 7.70 -1.27 21.08
CA TYR A 104 6.75 -0.18 21.22
C TYR A 104 5.32 -0.63 20.92
N LEU A 105 5.12 -1.33 19.82
CA LEU A 105 3.78 -1.76 19.33
C LEU A 105 3.22 -2.94 20.13
N LYS A 106 4.09 -3.79 20.68
CA LYS A 106 3.75 -5.01 21.45
C LYS A 106 2.71 -5.89 20.75
N PRO A 107 2.91 -6.27 19.48
CA PRO A 107 1.99 -7.17 18.78
C PRO A 107 2.06 -8.58 19.40
N GLU A 108 0.98 -9.37 19.27
CA GLU A 108 0.99 -10.79 19.68
C GLU A 108 2.07 -11.58 18.95
N THR A 109 2.22 -11.32 17.65
CA THR A 109 3.31 -11.87 16.83
C THR A 109 4.17 -10.71 16.34
N PRO A 110 5.47 -10.67 16.68
CA PRO A 110 6.40 -9.66 16.18
C PRO A 110 6.36 -9.55 14.65
N TYR A 111 6.49 -8.35 14.15
CA TYR A 111 6.53 -8.08 12.71
C TYR A 111 7.97 -8.08 12.21
N GLU A 112 8.26 -8.88 11.17
CA GLU A 112 9.60 -9.07 10.61
C GLU A 112 9.72 -8.55 9.16
N GLY A 113 8.68 -7.88 8.64
CA GLY A 113 8.69 -7.35 7.28
C GLY A 113 8.18 -8.32 6.22
N GLU A 114 7.38 -9.32 6.62
CA GLU A 114 6.92 -10.41 5.76
C GLU A 114 5.82 -10.01 4.75
N THR A 115 5.18 -8.84 4.92
CA THR A 115 4.10 -8.39 4.03
C THR A 115 4.63 -8.01 2.65
N LYS A 116 4.06 -8.57 1.58
CA LYS A 116 4.34 -8.14 0.21
C LYS A 116 3.68 -6.78 -0.04
N VAL A 117 4.48 -5.76 -0.36
CA VAL A 117 3.99 -4.40 -0.66
C VAL A 117 4.03 -4.17 -2.16
N LEU A 118 2.89 -3.79 -2.74
CA LEU A 118 2.72 -3.59 -4.18
C LEU A 118 2.14 -2.20 -4.47
N HIS A 119 2.62 -1.59 -5.55
CA HIS A 119 1.92 -0.50 -6.19
C HIS A 119 0.77 -1.07 -7.04
N TYR A 120 -0.33 -0.35 -7.17
CA TYR A 120 -1.47 -0.77 -8.01
C TYR A 120 -1.04 -1.11 -9.45
N LEU A 121 -0.10 -0.36 -10.02
CA LEU A 121 0.43 -0.65 -11.36
C LEU A 121 1.25 -1.94 -11.42
N GLU A 122 1.89 -2.36 -10.32
CA GLU A 122 2.56 -3.66 -10.24
C GLU A 122 1.52 -4.79 -10.27
N VAL A 123 0.38 -4.63 -9.58
CA VAL A 123 -0.73 -5.59 -9.68
C VAL A 123 -1.23 -5.71 -11.11
N LEU A 124 -1.44 -4.59 -11.81
CA LEU A 124 -1.90 -4.61 -13.20
C LEU A 124 -0.88 -5.27 -14.14
N ARG A 125 0.42 -5.01 -13.93
CA ARG A 125 1.49 -5.52 -14.79
C ARG A 125 1.76 -7.00 -14.56
N ASP A 126 1.91 -7.39 -13.29
CA ASP A 126 2.53 -8.66 -12.92
C ASP A 126 1.50 -9.75 -12.56
N GLU A 127 0.35 -9.35 -11.98
CA GLU A 127 -0.67 -10.29 -11.50
C GLU A 127 -1.83 -10.42 -12.50
N ILE A 128 -2.26 -9.32 -13.12
CA ILE A 128 -3.37 -9.28 -14.09
C ILE A 128 -2.86 -9.46 -15.51
N GLY A 129 -1.78 -8.78 -15.87
CA GLY A 129 -1.22 -8.75 -17.22
C GLY A 129 -1.86 -7.70 -18.13
N TRP A 130 -1.03 -7.08 -18.96
CA TRP A 130 -1.48 -5.99 -19.85
C TRP A 130 -2.50 -6.43 -20.90
N ASP A 131 -2.52 -7.69 -21.29
CA ASP A 131 -3.49 -8.17 -22.29
C ASP A 131 -4.90 -8.23 -21.71
N ALA A 132 -5.05 -8.67 -20.45
CA ALA A 132 -6.33 -8.62 -19.75
C ALA A 132 -6.79 -7.18 -19.50
N VAL A 133 -5.87 -6.28 -19.14
CA VAL A 133 -6.17 -4.84 -19.00
C VAL A 133 -6.65 -4.25 -20.31
N LYS A 134 -5.97 -4.53 -21.44
CA LYS A 134 -6.38 -4.07 -22.77
C LYS A 134 -7.75 -4.59 -23.18
N ALA A 135 -8.02 -5.87 -22.91
CA ALA A 135 -9.32 -6.49 -23.23
C ALA A 135 -10.48 -5.86 -22.45
N ALA A 136 -10.22 -5.35 -21.24
CA ALA A 136 -11.22 -4.68 -20.41
C ALA A 136 -11.49 -3.21 -20.80
N VAL A 137 -10.69 -2.62 -21.72
CA VAL A 137 -10.84 -1.21 -22.14
C VAL A 137 -12.05 -1.06 -23.05
N VAL A 138 -13.06 -0.32 -22.59
CA VAL A 138 -14.28 -0.01 -23.37
C VAL A 138 -14.11 1.27 -24.20
N LYS A 139 -13.39 2.26 -23.68
CA LYS A 139 -13.15 3.55 -24.34
C LYS A 139 -11.65 3.84 -24.37
N PRO A 140 -10.94 3.46 -25.44
CA PRO A 140 -9.52 3.72 -25.54
C PRO A 140 -9.21 5.23 -25.67
N LEU A 141 -8.09 5.66 -25.11
CA LEU A 141 -7.60 7.05 -25.16
C LEU A 141 -6.85 7.34 -26.47
N THR A 142 -7.24 6.73 -27.57
CA THR A 142 -6.58 6.86 -28.87
C THR A 142 -6.54 8.32 -29.32
N GLY A 143 -5.37 8.80 -29.70
CA GLY A 143 -5.15 10.17 -30.16
C GLY A 143 -5.06 11.24 -29.07
N ARG A 144 -5.23 10.90 -27.79
CA ARG A 144 -4.96 11.84 -26.71
C ARG A 144 -3.45 11.98 -26.47
N LYS A 145 -2.98 13.22 -26.46
CA LYS A 145 -1.63 13.54 -25.95
C LYS A 145 -1.72 13.64 -24.42
N ILE A 146 -0.87 12.92 -23.74
CA ILE A 146 -0.74 12.91 -22.27
C ILE A 146 0.53 13.62 -21.90
#